data_db375aa69728f318850dca1d0a8fd062
#
_entry.id   db375aa69728f318850dca1d0a8fd062
#
_cell.length_a   1.000
_cell.length_b   1.000
_cell.length_c   1.000
_cell.angle_alpha   90.00
_cell.angle_beta   90.00
_cell.angle_gamma   90.00
#
_symmetry.space_group_name_H-M   'P 1'
#
loop_
_entity.id
_entity.type
_entity.pdbx_description
1 polymer ?
#
loop_
_entity_poly.entity_id
_entity_poly.type
_entity_poly.pdbx_seq_one_letter_code
_entity_poly.pdbx_strand_id
1 'polypeptide(L)'
;SREGLRVLHERCRGVDWEKNTGHMAELRGLEEIGEMGEVYRRANELHLEAEALDDRYGAVVAALHIATSGVAVDRSAEARERLRIALERWSREGFLLQHLYAVRAEIYADLYDGRPDEAWRRVCVAWPEIERAFFLRTPITRIDSRLMRARAALALAADGGKEAETLLRACESEAALLAKER
;
A
#
# COMPACT_ATOMS: atom_id res chain seq x y z
N SER A 1 9.22 -13.58 10.35
CA SER A 1 8.55 -14.17 11.53
C SER A 1 9.03 -13.48 12.80
N ARG A 2 8.23 -13.47 13.86
CA ARG A 2 8.55 -12.84 15.17
C ARG A 2 9.88 -13.34 15.74
N GLU A 3 10.19 -14.62 15.59
CA GLU A 3 11.45 -15.21 16.07
C GLU A 3 12.65 -14.60 15.34
N GLY A 4 12.58 -14.41 14.00
CA GLY A 4 13.64 -13.76 13.24
C GLY A 4 13.88 -12.32 13.69
N LEU A 5 12.81 -11.54 13.90
CA LEU A 5 12.90 -10.17 14.43
C LEU A 5 13.55 -10.15 15.83
N ARG A 6 13.17 -11.08 16.72
CA ARG A 6 13.78 -11.21 18.05
C ARG A 6 15.29 -11.41 17.96
N VAL A 7 15.76 -12.29 17.07
CA VAL A 7 17.19 -12.53 16.84
C VAL A 7 17.89 -11.27 16.34
N LEU A 8 17.29 -10.54 15.39
CA LEU A 8 17.84 -9.29 14.86
C LEU A 8 17.96 -8.21 15.96
N HIS A 9 16.97 -8.10 16.83
CA HIS A 9 16.99 -7.11 17.93
C HIS A 9 17.99 -7.46 19.03
N GLU A 10 18.05 -8.75 19.44
CA GLU A 10 18.83 -9.15 20.62
C GLU A 10 20.30 -9.47 20.29
N ARG A 11 20.59 -9.96 19.07
CA ARG A 11 21.89 -10.55 18.76
C ARG A 11 22.65 -9.89 17.61
N CYS A 12 22.02 -8.95 16.87
CA CYS A 12 22.64 -8.31 15.72
C CYS A 12 22.80 -6.81 15.95
N ARG A 13 23.83 -6.21 15.31
CA ARG A 13 24.07 -4.76 15.29
C ARG A 13 24.25 -4.29 13.85
N GLY A 14 23.80 -3.06 13.55
CA GLY A 14 23.91 -2.48 12.20
C GLY A 14 23.02 -3.17 11.16
N VAL A 15 21.88 -3.73 11.60
CA VAL A 15 20.91 -4.50 10.80
C VAL A 15 19.56 -3.80 10.74
N ASP A 16 19.55 -2.46 10.70
CA ASP A 16 18.32 -1.68 10.77
C ASP A 16 17.44 -1.89 9.53
N TRP A 17 18.07 -2.05 8.36
CA TRP A 17 17.33 -2.40 7.14
C TRP A 17 16.64 -3.76 7.23
N GLU A 18 17.32 -4.78 7.77
CA GLU A 18 16.77 -6.12 7.97
C GLU A 18 15.65 -6.12 9.00
N LYS A 19 15.76 -5.32 10.07
CA LYS A 19 14.69 -5.12 11.06
C LYS A 19 13.47 -4.50 10.42
N ASN A 20 13.63 -3.40 9.68
CA ASN A 20 12.54 -2.73 8.98
C ASN A 20 11.87 -3.65 7.96
N THR A 21 12.65 -4.44 7.20
CA THR A 21 12.14 -5.45 6.27
C THR A 21 11.36 -6.54 7.01
N GLY A 22 11.86 -6.98 8.17
CA GLY A 22 11.17 -7.95 9.04
C GLY A 22 9.84 -7.42 9.59
N HIS A 23 9.80 -6.17 10.04
CA HIS A 23 8.57 -5.50 10.48
C HIS A 23 7.58 -5.31 9.34
N MET A 24 8.04 -4.90 8.16
CA MET A 24 7.19 -4.82 6.96
C MET A 24 6.55 -6.18 6.63
N ALA A 25 7.33 -7.26 6.66
CA ALA A 25 6.82 -8.60 6.39
C ALA A 25 5.82 -9.07 7.46
N GLU A 26 6.03 -8.72 8.74
CA GLU A 26 5.07 -9.03 9.82
C GLU A 26 3.78 -8.27 9.64
N LEU A 27 3.84 -6.94 9.41
CA LEU A 27 2.67 -6.10 9.20
C LEU A 27 1.89 -6.53 7.96
N ARG A 28 2.59 -6.86 6.86
CA ARG A 28 1.95 -7.39 5.66
C ARG A 28 1.22 -8.73 5.95
N GLY A 29 1.84 -9.62 6.72
CA GLY A 29 1.19 -10.87 7.12
C GLY A 29 -0.08 -10.64 7.94
N LEU A 30 -0.11 -9.64 8.82
CA LEU A 30 -1.31 -9.25 9.56
C LEU A 30 -2.38 -8.63 8.65
N GLU A 31 -1.99 -7.82 7.65
CA GLU A 31 -2.92 -7.30 6.62
C GLU A 31 -3.60 -8.45 5.85
N GLU A 32 -2.84 -9.46 5.42
CA GLU A 32 -3.36 -10.59 4.65
C GLU A 32 -4.37 -11.45 5.42
N ILE A 33 -4.24 -11.53 6.75
CA ILE A 33 -5.22 -12.26 7.60
C ILE A 33 -6.32 -11.34 8.15
N GLY A 34 -6.31 -10.04 7.78
CA GLY A 34 -7.37 -9.09 8.15
C GLY A 34 -7.25 -8.48 9.55
N GLU A 35 -6.13 -8.66 10.26
CA GLU A 35 -5.90 -8.11 11.60
C GLU A 35 -5.54 -6.60 11.56
N MET A 36 -6.39 -5.81 10.88
CA MET A 36 -6.11 -4.41 10.54
C MET A 36 -5.97 -3.51 11.77
N GLY A 37 -6.70 -3.76 12.85
CA GLY A 37 -6.56 -3.04 14.12
C GLY A 37 -5.17 -3.23 14.73
N GLU A 38 -4.62 -4.45 14.67
CA GLU A 38 -3.28 -4.75 15.16
C GLU A 38 -2.20 -4.15 14.24
N VAL A 39 -2.42 -4.17 12.91
CA VAL A 39 -1.55 -3.46 11.95
C VAL A 39 -1.47 -1.98 12.30
N TYR A 40 -2.61 -1.32 12.48
CA TYR A 40 -2.66 0.10 12.80
C TYR A 40 -1.91 0.42 14.11
N ARG A 41 -2.14 -0.35 15.17
CA ARG A 41 -1.49 -0.18 16.46
C ARG A 41 0.04 -0.30 16.34
N ARG A 42 0.53 -1.41 15.76
CA ARG A 42 1.97 -1.68 15.63
C ARG A 42 2.67 -0.73 14.68
N ALA A 43 2.04 -0.40 13.56
CA ALA A 43 2.62 0.54 12.62
C ALA A 43 2.78 1.94 13.23
N ASN A 44 1.86 2.36 14.12
CA ASN A 44 2.03 3.61 14.89
C ASN A 44 3.21 3.54 15.85
N GLU A 45 3.41 2.42 16.56
CA GLU A 45 4.57 2.23 17.44
C GLU A 45 5.89 2.31 16.67
N LEU A 46 5.98 1.57 15.56
CA LEU A 46 7.16 1.59 14.68
C LEU A 46 7.41 2.97 14.06
N HIS A 47 6.36 3.70 13.71
CA HIS A 47 6.50 5.06 13.18
C HIS A 47 7.11 6.01 14.20
N LEU A 48 6.65 5.96 15.46
CA LEU A 48 7.20 6.78 16.55
C LEU A 48 8.66 6.42 16.84
N GLU A 49 9.00 5.13 16.82
CA GLU A 49 10.39 4.66 16.98
C GLU A 49 11.29 5.16 15.84
N ALA A 50 10.85 5.03 14.60
CA ALA A 50 11.58 5.48 13.41
C ALA A 50 11.80 7.01 13.43
N GLU A 51 10.80 7.80 13.80
CA GLU A 51 10.93 9.26 13.95
C GLU A 51 11.94 9.62 15.06
N ALA A 52 11.94 8.93 16.20
CA ALA A 52 12.87 9.15 17.28
C ALA A 52 14.33 8.84 16.90
N LEU A 53 14.55 7.92 15.95
CA LEU A 53 15.86 7.50 15.45
C LEU A 53 16.28 8.23 14.15
N ASP A 54 15.49 9.15 13.61
CA ASP A 54 15.63 9.76 12.28
C ASP A 54 15.76 8.70 11.15
N ASP A 55 15.10 7.54 11.33
CA ASP A 55 15.06 6.47 10.34
C ASP A 55 13.96 6.74 9.30
N ARG A 56 14.33 7.40 8.21
CA ARG A 56 13.41 7.76 7.12
C ARG A 56 12.79 6.54 6.42
N TYR A 57 13.54 5.44 6.29
CA TYR A 57 13.02 4.23 5.67
C TYR A 57 11.97 3.58 6.58
N GLY A 58 12.27 3.39 7.86
CA GLY A 58 11.32 2.87 8.84
C GLY A 58 10.06 3.73 8.94
N ALA A 59 10.22 5.06 8.97
CA ALA A 59 9.10 6.00 9.04
C ALA A 59 8.15 5.87 7.83
N VAL A 60 8.69 5.81 6.59
CA VAL A 60 7.83 5.66 5.41
C VAL A 60 7.17 4.29 5.34
N VAL A 61 7.88 3.22 5.70
CA VAL A 61 7.31 1.85 5.74
C VAL A 61 6.16 1.79 6.76
N ALA A 62 6.35 2.31 7.96
CA ALA A 62 5.31 2.35 8.98
C ALA A 62 4.11 3.22 8.52
N ALA A 63 4.34 4.38 7.93
CA ALA A 63 3.28 5.27 7.42
C ALA A 63 2.43 4.61 6.31
N LEU A 64 3.03 3.77 5.46
CA LEU A 64 2.30 3.00 4.44
C LEU A 64 1.30 2.02 5.07
N HIS A 65 1.71 1.31 6.12
CA HIS A 65 0.83 0.39 6.85
C HIS A 65 -0.23 1.13 7.67
N ILE A 66 0.12 2.29 8.27
CA ILE A 66 -0.85 3.19 8.93
C ILE A 66 -1.91 3.63 7.90
N ALA A 67 -1.50 4.05 6.70
CA ALA A 67 -2.43 4.51 5.66
C ALA A 67 -3.36 3.38 5.18
N THR A 68 -2.83 2.18 4.98
CA THR A 68 -3.63 1.02 4.56
C THR A 68 -4.62 0.59 5.64
N SER A 69 -4.19 0.50 6.90
CA SER A 69 -5.02 0.03 8.02
C SER A 69 -5.91 1.13 8.62
N GLY A 70 -5.56 2.39 8.46
CA GLY A 70 -6.32 3.55 8.94
C GLY A 70 -7.74 3.59 8.42
N VAL A 71 -7.97 3.10 7.20
CA VAL A 71 -9.30 2.92 6.60
C VAL A 71 -10.16 1.98 7.46
N ALA A 72 -9.62 0.86 7.90
CA ALA A 72 -10.35 -0.15 8.67
C ALA A 72 -10.67 0.28 10.11
N VAL A 73 -10.01 1.31 10.63
CA VAL A 73 -10.24 1.86 11.97
C VAL A 73 -10.87 3.26 11.94
N ASP A 74 -11.42 3.66 10.77
CA ASP A 74 -12.10 4.94 10.54
C ASP A 74 -11.22 6.19 10.82
N ARG A 75 -9.96 6.10 10.40
CA ARG A 75 -8.95 7.16 10.54
C ARG A 75 -8.26 7.50 9.22
N SER A 76 -8.99 7.41 8.10
CA SER A 76 -8.41 7.57 6.76
C SER A 76 -7.72 8.92 6.57
N ALA A 77 -8.33 10.03 7.03
CA ALA A 77 -7.77 11.37 6.89
C ALA A 77 -6.46 11.57 7.66
N GLU A 78 -6.39 11.11 8.92
CA GLU A 78 -5.16 11.17 9.74
C GLU A 78 -4.05 10.32 9.13
N ALA A 79 -4.40 9.12 8.70
CA ALA A 79 -3.47 8.17 8.11
C ALA A 79 -2.88 8.68 6.78
N ARG A 80 -3.69 9.32 5.94
CA ARG A 80 -3.23 10.00 4.70
C ARG A 80 -2.26 11.12 4.98
N GLU A 81 -2.53 11.96 5.98
CA GLU A 81 -1.65 13.07 6.32
C GLU A 81 -0.28 12.58 6.79
N ARG A 82 -0.24 11.53 7.62
CA ARG A 82 1.02 10.89 8.03
C ARG A 82 1.80 10.33 6.85
N LEU A 83 1.11 9.64 5.94
CA LEU A 83 1.75 9.12 4.72
C LEU A 83 2.32 10.25 3.86
N ARG A 84 1.57 11.34 3.67
CA ARG A 84 2.03 12.50 2.92
C ARG A 84 3.32 13.08 3.49
N ILE A 85 3.36 13.31 4.82
CA ILE A 85 4.53 13.83 5.52
C ILE A 85 5.74 12.88 5.37
N ALA A 86 5.54 11.58 5.53
CA ALA A 86 6.61 10.60 5.39
C ALA A 86 7.17 10.56 3.96
N LEU A 87 6.30 10.65 2.95
CA LEU A 87 6.72 10.68 1.53
C LEU A 87 7.43 11.96 1.13
N GLU A 88 7.13 13.11 1.74
CA GLU A 88 7.86 14.37 1.50
C GLU A 88 9.33 14.29 1.90
N ARG A 89 9.64 13.46 2.91
CA ARG A 89 11.00 13.20 3.39
C ARG A 89 11.66 12.02 2.66
N TRP A 90 10.91 11.29 1.84
CA TRP A 90 11.39 10.14 1.06
C TRP A 90 12.00 10.58 -0.28
N SER A 91 12.73 9.67 -0.91
CA SER A 91 13.33 9.91 -2.23
C SER A 91 12.29 10.22 -3.30
N ARG A 92 12.57 11.24 -4.12
CA ARG A 92 11.80 11.60 -5.33
C ARG A 92 12.45 11.07 -6.61
N GLU A 93 13.54 10.32 -6.49
CA GLU A 93 14.26 9.76 -7.63
C GLU A 93 13.60 8.45 -8.08
N GLY A 94 12.81 8.55 -9.16
CA GLY A 94 12.12 7.42 -9.75
C GLY A 94 10.85 6.99 -9.00
N PHE A 95 10.18 5.97 -9.54
CA PHE A 95 8.99 5.37 -8.95
C PHE A 95 9.37 4.08 -8.22
N LEU A 96 9.53 4.18 -6.90
CA LEU A 96 9.97 3.10 -6.01
C LEU A 96 8.77 2.30 -5.46
N LEU A 97 9.07 1.18 -4.79
CA LEU A 97 8.05 0.32 -4.17
C LEU A 97 7.17 1.08 -3.15
N GLN A 98 7.76 2.01 -2.41
CA GLN A 98 7.04 2.86 -1.47
C GLN A 98 6.00 3.74 -2.17
N HIS A 99 6.33 4.25 -3.36
CA HIS A 99 5.38 5.03 -4.17
C HIS A 99 4.21 4.16 -4.67
N LEU A 100 4.48 2.91 -5.08
CA LEU A 100 3.43 1.96 -5.46
C LEU A 100 2.46 1.69 -4.29
N TYR A 101 3.01 1.41 -3.10
CA TYR A 101 2.18 1.13 -1.93
C TYR A 101 1.45 2.38 -1.43
N ALA A 102 2.03 3.57 -1.59
CA ALA A 102 1.34 4.83 -1.31
C ALA A 102 0.13 5.04 -2.24
N VAL A 103 0.31 4.82 -3.54
CA VAL A 103 -0.80 4.85 -4.51
C VAL A 103 -1.90 3.87 -4.12
N ARG A 104 -1.54 2.65 -3.72
CA ARG A 104 -2.51 1.64 -3.24
C ARG A 104 -3.30 2.12 -2.03
N ALA A 105 -2.61 2.63 -1.01
CA ALA A 105 -3.23 3.12 0.22
C ALA A 105 -4.19 4.29 -0.07
N GLU A 106 -3.78 5.23 -0.92
CA GLU A 106 -4.60 6.37 -1.35
C GLU A 106 -5.85 5.94 -2.12
N ILE A 107 -5.74 4.95 -3.02
CA ILE A 107 -6.88 4.40 -3.76
C ILE A 107 -7.88 3.75 -2.80
N TYR A 108 -7.41 2.97 -1.84
CA TYR A 108 -8.31 2.34 -0.86
C TYR A 108 -9.00 3.37 0.04
N ALA A 109 -8.30 4.44 0.41
CA ALA A 109 -8.88 5.52 1.16
C ALA A 109 -9.90 6.33 0.31
N ASP A 110 -9.65 6.57 -0.99
CA ASP A 110 -10.61 7.20 -1.89
C ASP A 110 -11.88 6.34 -2.04
N LEU A 111 -11.73 5.02 -2.21
CA LEU A 111 -12.87 4.10 -2.27
C LEU A 111 -13.67 4.08 -0.97
N TYR A 112 -13.00 4.07 0.17
CA TYR A 112 -13.64 4.15 1.48
C TYR A 112 -14.42 5.45 1.68
N ASP A 113 -13.84 6.56 1.26
CA ASP A 113 -14.45 7.90 1.35
C ASP A 113 -15.56 8.11 0.30
N GLY A 114 -15.94 7.09 -0.51
CA GLY A 114 -16.96 7.17 -1.55
C GLY A 114 -16.58 8.04 -2.74
N ARG A 115 -15.29 8.05 -3.11
CA ARG A 115 -14.72 8.81 -4.23
C ARG A 115 -14.10 7.90 -5.29
N PRO A 116 -14.89 7.04 -5.96
CA PRO A 116 -14.38 6.08 -6.93
C PRO A 116 -13.77 6.74 -8.18
N ASP A 117 -14.21 7.94 -8.55
CA ASP A 117 -13.65 8.76 -9.62
C ASP A 117 -12.19 9.16 -9.33
N GLU A 118 -11.90 9.61 -8.12
CA GLU A 118 -10.53 9.92 -7.68
C GLU A 118 -9.67 8.67 -7.62
N ALA A 119 -10.21 7.56 -7.10
CA ALA A 119 -9.52 6.27 -7.07
C ALA A 119 -9.12 5.82 -8.49
N TRP A 120 -10.03 5.88 -9.44
CA TRP A 120 -9.75 5.53 -10.84
C TRP A 120 -8.76 6.48 -11.50
N ARG A 121 -8.89 7.77 -11.28
CA ARG A 121 -7.94 8.78 -11.77
C ARG A 121 -6.51 8.49 -11.27
N ARG A 122 -6.35 8.15 -9.97
CA ARG A 122 -5.03 7.76 -9.42
C ARG A 122 -4.46 6.54 -10.10
N VAL A 123 -5.28 5.52 -10.36
CA VAL A 123 -4.85 4.34 -11.11
C VAL A 123 -4.33 4.75 -12.48
N CYS A 124 -5.09 5.53 -13.23
CA CYS A 124 -4.71 5.94 -14.58
C CYS A 124 -3.40 6.74 -14.61
N VAL A 125 -3.19 7.63 -13.63
CA VAL A 125 -1.96 8.43 -13.50
C VAL A 125 -0.76 7.55 -13.12
N ALA A 126 -0.93 6.61 -12.20
CA ALA A 126 0.17 5.78 -11.69
C ALA A 126 0.53 4.61 -12.63
N TRP A 127 -0.40 4.15 -13.47
CA TRP A 127 -0.22 2.93 -14.26
C TRP A 127 1.02 2.96 -15.18
N PRO A 128 1.30 4.03 -15.95
CA PRO A 128 2.51 4.10 -16.77
C PRO A 128 3.80 3.99 -15.96
N GLU A 129 3.83 4.52 -14.74
CA GLU A 129 5.00 4.42 -13.85
C GLU A 129 5.16 3.00 -13.30
N ILE A 130 4.04 2.33 -12.95
CA ILE A 130 4.03 0.93 -12.50
C ILE A 130 4.61 0.02 -13.59
N GLU A 131 4.24 0.23 -14.84
CA GLU A 131 4.76 -0.51 -15.99
C GLU A 131 6.24 -0.21 -16.23
N ARG A 132 6.63 1.06 -16.23
CA ARG A 132 8.02 1.50 -16.46
C ARG A 132 8.96 1.00 -15.37
N ALA A 133 8.52 0.96 -14.11
CA ALA A 133 9.27 0.45 -12.97
C ALA A 133 9.30 -1.10 -12.90
N PHE A 134 8.71 -1.79 -13.88
CA PHE A 134 8.65 -3.26 -13.97
C PHE A 134 7.93 -3.96 -12.81
N PHE A 135 7.11 -3.27 -12.03
CA PHE A 135 6.38 -3.88 -10.91
C PHE A 135 5.41 -4.98 -11.35
N LEU A 136 4.96 -4.97 -12.60
CA LEU A 136 4.14 -6.04 -13.15
C LEU A 136 4.93 -7.34 -13.47
N ARG A 137 6.25 -7.35 -13.30
CA ARG A 137 7.08 -8.57 -13.45
C ARG A 137 7.16 -9.40 -12.15
N THR A 138 6.99 -8.78 -11.00
CA THR A 138 7.02 -9.45 -9.70
C THR A 138 5.61 -9.89 -9.31
N PRO A 139 5.37 -11.16 -8.96
CA PRO A 139 4.01 -11.67 -8.70
C PRO A 139 3.23 -10.85 -7.69
N ILE A 140 3.81 -10.55 -6.53
CA ILE A 140 3.13 -9.83 -5.46
C ILE A 140 2.69 -8.41 -5.89
N THR A 141 3.57 -7.63 -6.51
CA THR A 141 3.24 -6.27 -6.96
C THR A 141 2.31 -6.28 -8.16
N ARG A 142 2.41 -7.29 -9.03
CA ARG A 142 1.50 -7.49 -10.16
C ARG A 142 0.08 -7.79 -9.70
N ILE A 143 -0.08 -8.72 -8.76
CA ILE A 143 -1.39 -9.08 -8.19
C ILE A 143 -2.00 -7.87 -7.48
N ASP A 144 -1.25 -7.20 -6.61
CA ASP A 144 -1.70 -5.99 -5.91
C ASP A 144 -2.14 -4.88 -6.88
N SER A 145 -1.33 -4.60 -7.90
CA SER A 145 -1.63 -3.56 -8.89
C SER A 145 -2.88 -3.86 -9.71
N ARG A 146 -3.03 -5.11 -10.16
CA ARG A 146 -4.22 -5.54 -10.92
C ARG A 146 -5.49 -5.53 -10.08
N LEU A 147 -5.40 -6.00 -8.83
CA LEU A 147 -6.52 -5.99 -7.90
C LEU A 147 -6.98 -4.56 -7.57
N MET A 148 -6.03 -3.67 -7.30
CA MET A 148 -6.28 -2.24 -7.07
C MET A 148 -7.00 -1.62 -8.28
N ARG A 149 -6.53 -1.87 -9.50
CA ARG A 149 -7.13 -1.37 -10.75
C ARG A 149 -8.54 -1.91 -10.97
N ALA A 150 -8.74 -3.22 -10.78
CA ALA A 150 -10.05 -3.84 -10.92
C ALA A 150 -11.07 -3.27 -9.93
N ARG A 151 -10.67 -3.08 -8.67
CA ARG A 151 -11.55 -2.51 -7.62
C ARG A 151 -11.95 -1.07 -7.93
N ALA A 152 -11.00 -0.23 -8.35
CA ALA A 152 -11.29 1.16 -8.70
C ALA A 152 -12.22 1.25 -9.93
N ALA A 153 -11.98 0.44 -10.96
CA ALA A 153 -12.85 0.39 -12.15
C ALA A 153 -14.27 -0.08 -11.80
N LEU A 154 -14.38 -1.14 -10.99
CA LEU A 154 -15.69 -1.68 -10.58
C LEU A 154 -16.49 -0.68 -9.75
N ALA A 155 -15.83 -0.02 -8.78
CA ALA A 155 -16.50 0.97 -7.93
C ALA A 155 -17.02 2.15 -8.76
N LEU A 156 -16.22 2.69 -9.67
CA LEU A 156 -16.67 3.78 -10.55
C LEU A 156 -17.76 3.33 -11.51
N ALA A 157 -17.69 2.09 -12.04
CA ALA A 157 -18.75 1.57 -12.90
C ALA A 157 -20.09 1.41 -12.17
N ALA A 158 -20.07 1.10 -10.86
CA ALA A 158 -21.25 0.95 -10.03
C ALA A 158 -22.00 2.29 -9.80
N ASP A 159 -21.29 3.42 -9.85
CA ASP A 159 -21.92 4.75 -9.79
C ASP A 159 -22.72 5.08 -11.07
N GLY A 160 -22.57 4.28 -12.12
CA GLY A 160 -23.22 4.49 -13.39
C GLY A 160 -22.47 5.51 -14.27
N GLY A 161 -23.05 5.85 -15.38
CA GLY A 161 -22.50 6.84 -16.30
C GLY A 161 -22.09 6.25 -17.65
N LYS A 162 -21.67 7.15 -18.56
CA LYS A 162 -21.38 6.78 -19.97
C LYS A 162 -20.19 5.83 -20.14
N GLU A 163 -19.29 5.76 -19.15
CA GLU A 163 -18.09 4.96 -19.18
C GLU A 163 -18.22 3.61 -18.47
N ALA A 164 -19.37 3.34 -17.83
CA ALA A 164 -19.58 2.15 -16.99
C ALA A 164 -19.24 0.85 -17.72
N GLU A 165 -19.65 0.70 -18.98
CA GLU A 165 -19.34 -0.49 -19.78
C GLU A 165 -17.84 -0.65 -20.06
N THR A 166 -17.12 0.45 -20.32
CA THR A 166 -15.67 0.44 -20.53
C THR A 166 -14.92 0.06 -19.25
N LEU A 167 -15.38 0.59 -18.10
CA LEU A 167 -14.83 0.27 -16.78
C LEU A 167 -15.08 -1.19 -16.39
N LEU A 168 -16.26 -1.74 -16.68
CA LEU A 168 -16.56 -3.15 -16.45
C LEU A 168 -15.66 -4.05 -17.30
N ARG A 169 -15.45 -3.74 -18.57
CA ARG A 169 -14.49 -4.49 -19.42
C ARG A 169 -13.07 -4.42 -18.88
N ALA A 170 -12.63 -3.26 -18.35
CA ALA A 170 -11.32 -3.15 -17.72
C ALA A 170 -11.24 -4.04 -16.47
N CYS A 171 -12.27 -4.05 -15.61
CA CYS A 171 -12.35 -4.93 -14.44
C CYS A 171 -12.31 -6.42 -14.84
N GLU A 172 -13.10 -6.83 -15.82
CA GLU A 172 -13.13 -8.22 -16.33
C GLU A 172 -11.76 -8.65 -16.89
N SER A 173 -11.09 -7.77 -17.63
CA SER A 173 -9.75 -8.01 -18.13
C SER A 173 -8.75 -8.28 -17.00
N GLU A 174 -8.74 -7.44 -15.97
CA GLU A 174 -7.84 -7.63 -14.81
C GLU A 174 -8.20 -8.91 -14.02
N ALA A 175 -9.49 -9.20 -13.84
CA ALA A 175 -9.95 -10.42 -13.19
C ALA A 175 -9.50 -11.69 -13.95
N ALA A 176 -9.60 -11.67 -15.29
CA ALA A 176 -9.14 -12.76 -16.12
C ALA A 176 -7.61 -12.98 -16.07
N LEU A 177 -6.85 -11.90 -15.88
CA LEU A 177 -5.40 -11.99 -15.69
C LEU A 177 -5.05 -12.51 -14.29
N LEU A 178 -5.73 -12.03 -13.24
CA LEU A 178 -5.57 -12.53 -11.88
C LEU A 178 -5.91 -14.01 -11.73
N ALA A 179 -6.93 -14.50 -12.44
CA ALA A 179 -7.31 -15.91 -12.43
C ALA A 179 -6.22 -16.86 -12.99
N LYS A 180 -5.23 -16.32 -13.73
CA LYS A 180 -4.09 -17.07 -14.26
C LYS A 180 -2.89 -17.11 -13.31
N GLU A 181 -2.90 -16.32 -12.25
CA GLU A 181 -1.86 -16.37 -11.22
C GLU A 181 -2.03 -17.65 -10.40
N ARG A 182 -0.98 -18.48 -10.37
CA ARG A 182 -0.96 -19.77 -9.65
C ARG A 182 0.23 -19.83 -8.72
#